data_1392764dd1199aaa859ae1ad6facb6b0
#
_entry.id   1392764dd1199aaa859ae1ad6facb6b0
#
_cell.length_a   1.000
_cell.length_b   1.000
_cell.length_c   1.000
_cell.angle_alpha   90.00
_cell.angle_beta   90.00
_cell.angle_gamma   90.00
#
_symmetry.space_group_name_H-M   'P 1'
#
loop_
_entity.id
_entity.type
_entity.pdbx_description
1 polymer ?
#
loop_
_entity_poly.entity_id
_entity_poly.type
_entity_poly.pdbx_seq_one_letter_code
_entity_poly.pdbx_strand_id
1 'polypeptide(L)'
;KADAVIVATGGQSYEATGSTGDGYRLAMQAGHTIKEVKPALVPFVIQEEWCRQLQGLSLKNISCLIKKDKKKIYEGFGEMLFTHFGVSGPLMLSASSFYVKKYRGEEVQLFIDLKPALTKEQLDARILRDFDKNTNKQFKNALDELLPAKLIPVILGLSGVPVEKRVNEITREERSRLVELLKNLTPVSYTHLRAHETELHL
;
A
#
# COMPACT_ATOMS: atom_id res chain seq x y z
N LYS A 1 8.27 -34.90 35.44
CA LYS A 1 9.54 -34.17 35.50
C LYS A 1 10.20 -34.32 34.15
N ALA A 2 10.79 -33.28 33.62
CA ALA A 2 11.53 -33.26 32.34
C ALA A 2 12.90 -32.60 32.60
N ASP A 3 13.90 -33.02 31.87
CA ASP A 3 15.28 -32.48 31.95
C ASP A 3 15.40 -31.12 31.22
N ALA A 4 14.49 -30.85 30.29
CA ALA A 4 14.39 -29.58 29.55
C ALA A 4 12.93 -29.29 29.19
N VAL A 5 12.59 -28.00 29.03
CA VAL A 5 11.29 -27.55 28.65
C VAL A 5 11.43 -26.50 27.52
N ILE A 6 10.67 -26.68 26.44
CA ILE A 6 10.58 -25.71 25.37
C ILE A 6 9.28 -24.92 25.55
N VAL A 7 9.38 -23.60 25.70
CA VAL A 7 8.24 -22.69 25.77
C VAL A 7 7.92 -22.21 24.35
N ALA A 8 6.78 -22.63 23.80
CA ALA A 8 6.34 -22.35 22.44
C ALA A 8 4.87 -21.87 22.44
N THR A 9 4.56 -20.89 23.29
CA THR A 9 3.19 -20.42 23.57
C THR A 9 2.68 -19.35 22.61
N GLY A 10 3.46 -18.96 21.58
CA GLY A 10 3.16 -17.82 20.73
C GLY A 10 3.42 -16.47 21.41
N GLY A 11 2.95 -15.40 20.78
CA GLY A 11 3.09 -14.01 21.26
C GLY A 11 1.82 -13.47 21.90
N GLN A 12 1.50 -12.18 21.60
CA GLN A 12 0.29 -11.48 22.06
C GLN A 12 -0.63 -11.04 20.91
N SER A 13 -0.39 -11.53 19.69
CA SER A 13 -1.26 -11.26 18.56
C SER A 13 -2.41 -12.27 18.53
N TYR A 14 -3.65 -11.83 18.36
CA TYR A 14 -4.85 -12.67 18.30
C TYR A 14 -5.08 -13.50 19.58
N GLU A 15 -5.38 -12.84 20.68
CA GLU A 15 -5.69 -13.48 21.96
C GLU A 15 -6.79 -14.54 21.87
N ALA A 16 -7.81 -14.31 21.01
CA ALA A 16 -8.88 -15.28 20.78
C ALA A 16 -8.37 -16.66 20.26
N THR A 17 -7.15 -16.74 19.75
CA THR A 17 -6.50 -17.98 19.30
C THR A 17 -5.53 -18.56 20.34
N GLY A 18 -5.50 -18.01 21.55
CA GLY A 18 -4.65 -18.48 22.65
C GLY A 18 -3.27 -17.79 22.75
N SER A 19 -3.02 -16.75 21.96
CA SER A 19 -1.76 -15.98 22.02
C SER A 19 -1.84 -14.88 23.08
N THR A 20 -1.90 -15.27 24.35
CA THR A 20 -2.15 -14.39 25.51
C THR A 20 -0.89 -13.80 26.14
N GLY A 21 0.29 -14.05 25.56
CA GLY A 21 1.56 -13.57 26.10
C GLY A 21 2.11 -14.40 27.27
N ASP A 22 1.56 -15.56 27.54
CA ASP A 22 2.01 -16.44 28.64
C ASP A 22 3.49 -16.77 28.59
N GLY A 23 4.07 -16.90 27.37
CA GLY A 23 5.50 -17.12 27.21
C GLY A 23 6.36 -16.01 27.78
N TYR A 24 5.92 -14.76 27.67
CA TYR A 24 6.65 -13.63 28.27
C TYR A 24 6.60 -13.70 29.82
N ARG A 25 5.43 -14.04 30.37
CA ARG A 25 5.27 -14.22 31.82
C ARG A 25 6.15 -15.37 32.36
N LEU A 26 6.16 -16.50 31.67
CA LEU A 26 7.00 -17.64 32.03
C LEU A 26 8.49 -17.31 31.93
N ALA A 27 8.90 -16.58 30.89
CA ALA A 27 10.29 -16.13 30.75
C ALA A 27 10.70 -15.19 31.89
N MET A 28 9.85 -14.24 32.31
CA MET A 28 10.11 -13.37 33.46
C MET A 28 10.24 -14.18 34.77
N GLN A 29 9.39 -15.17 34.97
CA GLN A 29 9.49 -16.07 36.15
C GLN A 29 10.79 -16.86 36.14
N ALA A 30 11.34 -17.18 34.97
CA ALA A 30 12.64 -17.83 34.80
C ALA A 30 13.84 -16.86 34.88
N GLY A 31 13.61 -15.58 35.23
CA GLY A 31 14.66 -14.57 35.42
C GLY A 31 15.08 -13.83 34.15
N HIS A 32 14.38 -14.00 33.02
CA HIS A 32 14.67 -13.25 31.78
C HIS A 32 14.04 -11.85 31.78
N THR A 33 14.73 -10.90 31.21
CA THR A 33 14.20 -9.56 30.98
C THR A 33 13.43 -9.53 29.65
N ILE A 34 12.15 -9.16 29.71
CA ILE A 34 11.32 -8.93 28.49
C ILE A 34 11.44 -7.47 28.08
N LYS A 35 11.90 -7.25 26.83
CA LYS A 35 11.84 -5.92 26.21
C LYS A 35 10.40 -5.61 25.84
N GLU A 36 10.07 -4.32 25.81
CA GLU A 36 8.76 -3.84 25.38
C GLU A 36 8.32 -4.51 24.08
N VAL A 37 7.17 -5.18 24.11
CA VAL A 37 6.55 -5.81 22.94
C VAL A 37 5.90 -4.72 22.10
N LYS A 38 6.21 -4.67 20.82
CA LYS A 38 5.66 -3.69 19.87
C LYS A 38 4.97 -4.42 18.74
N PRO A 39 3.84 -3.89 18.22
CA PRO A 39 3.21 -4.44 17.04
C PRO A 39 4.20 -4.43 15.87
N ALA A 40 4.15 -5.47 15.05
CA ALA A 40 4.90 -5.59 13.80
C ALA A 40 3.98 -6.19 12.74
N LEU A 41 4.30 -5.99 11.47
CA LEU A 41 3.49 -6.47 10.33
C LEU A 41 2.04 -5.99 10.40
N VAL A 42 1.86 -4.70 10.62
CA VAL A 42 0.57 -4.04 10.73
C VAL A 42 0.19 -3.31 9.43
N PRO A 43 -1.10 -3.20 9.09
CA PRO A 43 -1.53 -2.40 7.95
C PRO A 43 -1.33 -0.90 8.22
N PHE A 44 -1.38 -0.11 7.12
CA PHE A 44 -1.33 1.35 7.20
C PHE A 44 -2.72 1.95 7.00
N VAL A 45 -3.06 2.93 7.82
CA VAL A 45 -4.28 3.75 7.65
C VAL A 45 -4.00 4.85 6.63
N ILE A 46 -4.94 5.05 5.71
CA ILE A 46 -4.89 6.11 4.69
C ILE A 46 -6.15 6.97 4.86
N GLN A 47 -5.99 8.29 4.82
CA GLN A 47 -7.11 9.21 5.04
C GLN A 47 -7.92 9.49 3.77
N GLU A 48 -7.31 9.32 2.61
CA GLU A 48 -7.94 9.62 1.33
C GLU A 48 -9.14 8.72 1.03
N GLU A 49 -10.26 9.36 0.78
CA GLU A 49 -11.55 8.69 0.54
C GLU A 49 -11.51 7.73 -0.66
N TRP A 50 -10.73 8.05 -1.71
CA TRP A 50 -10.62 7.16 -2.86
C TRP A 50 -9.97 5.80 -2.52
N CYS A 51 -9.16 5.71 -1.47
CA CYS A 51 -8.61 4.43 -1.02
C CYS A 51 -9.70 3.49 -0.51
N ARG A 52 -10.72 4.03 0.17
CA ARG A 52 -11.86 3.25 0.65
C ARG A 52 -12.71 2.68 -0.48
N GLN A 53 -12.84 3.44 -1.59
CA GLN A 53 -13.53 2.96 -2.79
C GLN A 53 -12.85 1.74 -3.40
N LEU A 54 -11.55 1.57 -3.18
CA LEU A 54 -10.75 0.46 -3.66
C LEU A 54 -10.75 -0.76 -2.72
N GLN A 55 -11.47 -0.74 -1.62
CA GLN A 55 -11.52 -1.85 -0.66
C GLN A 55 -11.66 -3.21 -1.36
N GLY A 56 -10.78 -4.17 -1.02
CA GLY A 56 -10.75 -5.51 -1.61
C GLY A 56 -9.97 -5.62 -2.91
N LEU A 57 -9.50 -4.50 -3.50
CA LEU A 57 -8.61 -4.55 -4.66
C LEU A 57 -7.20 -4.95 -4.22
N SER A 58 -6.69 -6.04 -4.77
CA SER A 58 -5.29 -6.42 -4.67
C SER A 58 -4.53 -5.95 -5.91
N LEU A 59 -3.46 -5.19 -5.70
CA LEU A 59 -2.51 -4.80 -6.75
C LEU A 59 -1.31 -5.72 -6.70
N LYS A 60 -1.02 -6.37 -7.82
CA LYS A 60 0.13 -7.25 -8.00
C LYS A 60 1.22 -6.57 -8.82
N ASN A 61 2.47 -6.97 -8.57
CA ASN A 61 3.63 -6.48 -9.32
C ASN A 61 3.74 -4.95 -9.34
N ILE A 62 3.50 -4.34 -8.20
CA ILE A 62 3.72 -2.90 -7.98
C ILE A 62 5.02 -2.68 -7.20
N SER A 63 5.58 -1.49 -7.26
CA SER A 63 6.56 -1.05 -6.28
C SER A 63 5.99 0.04 -5.40
N CYS A 64 6.48 0.10 -4.17
CA CYS A 64 6.16 1.18 -3.27
C CYS A 64 7.41 1.79 -2.64
N LEU A 65 7.30 3.07 -2.32
CA LEU A 65 8.32 3.82 -1.61
C LEU A 65 7.64 4.58 -0.48
N ILE A 66 8.11 4.36 0.75
CA ILE A 66 7.65 5.09 1.93
C ILE A 66 8.74 6.06 2.36
N LYS A 67 8.37 7.32 2.51
CA LYS A 67 9.26 8.40 2.95
C LYS A 67 8.66 9.16 4.12
N LYS A 68 9.56 9.69 4.96
CA LYS A 68 9.27 10.81 5.83
C LYS A 68 10.15 11.99 5.40
N ASP A 69 9.52 13.06 4.98
CA ASP A 69 10.20 14.18 4.36
C ASP A 69 11.09 13.70 3.19
N LYS A 70 12.40 13.98 3.28
CA LYS A 70 13.39 13.53 2.29
C LYS A 70 13.98 12.14 2.57
N LYS A 71 13.63 11.52 3.71
CA LYS A 71 14.25 10.26 4.16
C LYS A 71 13.45 9.05 3.70
N LYS A 72 14.09 8.15 2.97
CA LYS A 72 13.54 6.85 2.62
C LYS A 72 13.47 5.96 3.87
N ILE A 73 12.28 5.41 4.14
CA ILE A 73 12.02 4.44 5.22
C ILE A 73 12.03 3.04 4.66
N TYR A 74 11.33 2.84 3.54
CA TYR A 74 11.17 1.54 2.90
C TYR A 74 10.99 1.70 1.39
N GLU A 75 11.50 0.76 0.64
CA GLU A 75 11.22 0.58 -0.77
C GLU A 75 11.12 -0.91 -1.05
N GLY A 76 10.12 -1.32 -1.82
CA GLY A 76 9.89 -2.72 -2.11
C GLY A 76 8.99 -2.95 -3.31
N PHE A 77 9.00 -4.19 -3.79
CA PHE A 77 8.19 -4.69 -4.90
C PHE A 77 7.34 -5.86 -4.41
N GLY A 78 6.10 -5.96 -4.86
CA GLY A 78 5.23 -7.07 -4.47
C GLY A 78 3.74 -6.78 -4.61
N GLU A 79 2.95 -7.32 -3.68
CA GLU A 79 1.50 -7.19 -3.66
C GLU A 79 1.03 -6.30 -2.51
N MET A 80 0.03 -5.49 -2.79
CA MET A 80 -0.65 -4.61 -1.84
C MET A 80 -2.17 -4.80 -1.95
N LEU A 81 -2.85 -4.75 -0.82
CA LEU A 81 -4.30 -4.87 -0.72
C LEU A 81 -4.89 -3.58 -0.17
N PHE A 82 -5.89 -3.03 -0.83
CA PHE A 82 -6.72 -1.96 -0.27
C PHE A 82 -7.76 -2.52 0.70
N THR A 83 -7.87 -1.89 1.85
CA THR A 83 -8.85 -2.20 2.90
C THR A 83 -9.83 -1.04 3.08
N HIS A 84 -10.83 -1.20 3.93
CA HIS A 84 -11.78 -0.13 4.25
C HIS A 84 -11.17 1.06 4.99
N PHE A 85 -9.97 0.93 5.54
CA PHE A 85 -9.27 1.98 6.29
C PHE A 85 -7.93 2.39 5.66
N GLY A 86 -7.46 1.68 4.64
CA GLY A 86 -6.16 1.99 4.05
C GLY A 86 -5.56 0.84 3.25
N VAL A 87 -4.32 0.46 3.53
CA VAL A 87 -3.59 -0.54 2.76
C VAL A 87 -2.93 -1.60 3.64
N SER A 88 -2.92 -2.84 3.14
CA SER A 88 -2.35 -4.02 3.76
C SER A 88 -1.68 -4.89 2.68
N GLY A 89 -1.50 -6.17 2.97
CA GLY A 89 -0.86 -7.13 2.07
C GLY A 89 0.64 -7.26 2.32
N PRO A 90 1.29 -8.26 1.70
CA PRO A 90 2.66 -8.63 2.03
C PRO A 90 3.66 -7.47 1.95
N LEU A 91 3.52 -6.62 0.92
CA LEU A 91 4.38 -5.45 0.71
C LEU A 91 4.25 -4.43 1.85
N MET A 92 3.01 -4.13 2.25
CA MET A 92 2.74 -3.15 3.32
C MET A 92 3.09 -3.69 4.70
N LEU A 93 2.82 -4.95 4.98
CA LEU A 93 3.21 -5.60 6.22
C LEU A 93 4.74 -5.61 6.38
N SER A 94 5.47 -5.90 5.31
CA SER A 94 6.93 -5.79 5.30
C SER A 94 7.40 -4.36 5.59
N ALA A 95 6.80 -3.37 4.92
CA ALA A 95 7.11 -1.96 5.12
C ALA A 95 6.87 -1.51 6.56
N SER A 96 5.78 -1.96 7.17
CA SER A 96 5.42 -1.59 8.54
C SER A 96 6.46 -2.02 9.57
N SER A 97 7.16 -3.13 9.34
CA SER A 97 8.24 -3.58 10.23
C SER A 97 9.41 -2.59 10.32
N PHE A 98 9.65 -1.81 9.25
CA PHE A 98 10.65 -0.73 9.25
C PHE A 98 10.10 0.55 9.87
N TYR A 99 8.82 0.87 9.60
CA TYR A 99 8.14 2.04 10.12
C TYR A 99 8.01 1.99 11.65
N VAL A 100 7.48 0.90 12.20
CA VAL A 100 7.18 0.77 13.64
C VAL A 100 8.44 0.91 14.51
N LYS A 101 9.61 0.53 14.00
CA LYS A 101 10.87 0.60 14.77
C LYS A 101 11.28 2.03 15.15
N LYS A 102 11.00 3.02 14.28
CA LYS A 102 11.55 4.38 14.43
C LYS A 102 10.54 5.51 14.22
N TYR A 103 9.41 5.23 13.58
CA TYR A 103 8.48 6.26 13.10
C TYR A 103 7.05 6.04 13.58
N ARG A 104 6.85 5.16 14.57
CA ARG A 104 5.52 4.85 15.13
C ARG A 104 4.78 6.12 15.53
N GLY A 105 3.55 6.27 15.04
CA GLY A 105 2.72 7.45 15.29
C GLY A 105 3.09 8.68 14.45
N GLU A 106 4.13 8.60 13.63
CA GLU A 106 4.52 9.69 12.74
C GLU A 106 3.86 9.54 11.38
N GLU A 107 3.59 10.66 10.75
CA GLU A 107 3.04 10.73 9.41
C GLU A 107 4.12 10.45 8.37
N VAL A 108 3.79 9.62 7.39
CA VAL A 108 4.71 9.27 6.30
C VAL A 108 3.98 9.28 4.97
N GLN A 109 4.72 9.44 3.89
CA GLN A 109 4.19 9.47 2.54
C GLN A 109 4.39 8.12 1.86
N LEU A 110 3.34 7.62 1.22
CA LEU A 110 3.37 6.42 0.38
C LEU A 110 3.35 6.83 -1.09
N PHE A 111 4.26 6.30 -1.87
CA PHE A 111 4.34 6.44 -3.31
C PHE A 111 4.20 5.06 -3.94
N ILE A 112 3.28 4.90 -4.87
CA ILE A 112 2.99 3.61 -5.51
C ILE A 112 3.28 3.73 -7.00
N ASP A 113 4.18 2.91 -7.51
CA ASP A 113 4.38 2.71 -8.94
C ASP A 113 3.54 1.50 -9.40
N LEU A 114 2.52 1.76 -10.19
CA LEU A 114 1.61 0.73 -10.70
C LEU A 114 2.22 -0.10 -11.86
N LYS A 115 3.28 0.39 -12.48
CA LYS A 115 3.94 -0.24 -13.64
C LYS A 115 5.46 -0.19 -13.53
N PRO A 116 6.05 -0.81 -12.49
CA PRO A 116 7.49 -0.69 -12.21
C PRO A 116 8.38 -1.32 -13.29
N ALA A 117 7.86 -2.27 -14.07
CA ALA A 117 8.58 -2.88 -15.17
C ALA A 117 8.76 -1.97 -16.40
N LEU A 118 8.06 -0.83 -16.46
CA LEU A 118 8.12 0.12 -17.57
C LEU A 118 8.75 1.43 -17.11
N THR A 119 9.65 2.00 -17.91
CA THR A 119 10.07 3.41 -17.74
C THR A 119 8.90 4.34 -18.08
N LYS A 120 9.01 5.64 -17.76
CA LYS A 120 7.98 6.63 -18.12
C LYS A 120 7.77 6.70 -19.64
N GLU A 121 8.84 6.66 -20.40
CA GLU A 121 8.85 6.69 -21.86
C GLU A 121 8.18 5.44 -22.45
N GLN A 122 8.48 4.27 -21.88
CA GLN A 122 7.87 2.99 -22.29
C GLN A 122 6.39 2.94 -21.95
N LEU A 123 5.99 3.49 -20.80
CA LEU A 123 4.59 3.58 -20.39
C LEU A 123 3.82 4.58 -21.28
N ASP A 124 4.40 5.74 -21.60
CA ASP A 124 3.81 6.69 -22.54
C ASP A 124 3.60 6.09 -23.93
N ALA A 125 4.61 5.40 -24.46
CA ALA A 125 4.52 4.70 -25.73
C ALA A 125 3.47 3.57 -25.71
N ARG A 126 3.30 2.87 -24.56
CA ARG A 126 2.25 1.87 -24.39
C ARG A 126 0.86 2.49 -24.39
N ILE A 127 0.66 3.57 -23.64
CA ILE A 127 -0.62 4.29 -23.59
C ILE A 127 -0.98 4.82 -24.97
N LEU A 128 -0.02 5.40 -25.70
CA LEU A 128 -0.25 5.89 -27.05
C LEU A 128 -0.72 4.78 -27.99
N ARG A 129 -0.05 3.63 -28.00
CA ARG A 129 -0.47 2.46 -28.79
C ARG A 129 -1.88 1.96 -28.44
N ASP A 130 -2.23 1.96 -27.15
CA ASP A 130 -3.54 1.51 -26.70
C ASP A 130 -4.63 2.53 -27.10
N PHE A 131 -4.31 3.82 -27.14
CA PHE A 131 -5.18 4.89 -27.64
C PHE A 131 -5.35 4.83 -29.16
N ASP A 132 -4.28 4.57 -29.91
CA ASP A 132 -4.32 4.44 -31.38
C ASP A 132 -5.22 3.28 -31.82
N LYS A 133 -5.25 2.17 -31.09
CA LYS A 133 -6.18 1.06 -31.33
C LYS A 133 -7.65 1.44 -31.09
N ASN A 134 -7.89 2.43 -30.27
CA ASN A 134 -9.21 2.79 -29.76
C ASN A 134 -9.57 4.26 -29.99
N THR A 135 -9.12 4.85 -31.10
CA THR A 135 -9.18 6.30 -31.43
C THR A 135 -10.52 6.98 -31.15
N ASN A 136 -11.62 6.27 -31.31
CA ASN A 136 -12.98 6.79 -31.10
C ASN A 136 -13.56 6.50 -29.71
N LYS A 137 -12.86 5.73 -28.86
CA LYS A 137 -13.34 5.47 -27.50
C LYS A 137 -13.20 6.71 -26.63
N GLN A 138 -14.12 6.84 -25.68
CA GLN A 138 -13.98 7.80 -24.59
C GLN A 138 -12.91 7.33 -23.61
N PHE A 139 -12.23 8.28 -22.97
CA PHE A 139 -11.13 8.02 -22.04
C PHE A 139 -11.52 7.03 -20.95
N LYS A 140 -12.74 7.12 -20.42
CA LYS A 140 -13.24 6.19 -19.39
C LYS A 140 -13.23 4.71 -19.79
N ASN A 141 -13.25 4.41 -21.10
CA ASN A 141 -13.28 3.04 -21.64
C ASN A 141 -11.95 2.63 -22.30
N ALA A 142 -10.88 3.38 -22.09
CA ALA A 142 -9.62 3.18 -22.78
C ALA A 142 -8.51 2.62 -21.88
N LEU A 143 -8.77 2.44 -20.61
CA LEU A 143 -7.77 1.99 -19.62
C LEU A 143 -7.93 0.51 -19.21
N ASP A 144 -8.89 -0.22 -19.80
CA ASP A 144 -9.23 -1.60 -19.40
C ASP A 144 -8.06 -2.59 -19.57
N GLU A 145 -7.24 -2.42 -20.60
CA GLU A 145 -6.06 -3.27 -20.83
C GLU A 145 -4.87 -2.88 -19.95
N LEU A 146 -4.93 -1.72 -19.31
CA LEU A 146 -3.83 -1.15 -18.53
C LEU A 146 -4.03 -1.31 -17.03
N LEU A 147 -5.27 -1.20 -16.55
CA LEU A 147 -5.60 -1.12 -15.12
C LEU A 147 -6.73 -2.08 -14.74
N PRO A 148 -6.77 -2.55 -13.48
CA PRO A 148 -7.94 -3.25 -12.95
C PRO A 148 -9.18 -2.35 -13.01
N ALA A 149 -10.32 -2.91 -13.40
CA ALA A 149 -11.58 -2.17 -13.57
C ALA A 149 -11.94 -1.28 -12.37
N LYS A 150 -11.73 -1.77 -11.16
CA LYS A 150 -12.02 -1.03 -9.92
C LYS A 150 -11.12 0.20 -9.72
N LEU A 151 -9.90 0.20 -10.28
CA LEU A 151 -8.96 1.31 -10.17
C LEU A 151 -9.22 2.42 -11.20
N ILE A 152 -9.83 2.08 -12.33
CA ILE A 152 -10.05 3.01 -13.44
C ILE A 152 -10.79 4.28 -13.01
N PRO A 153 -11.94 4.24 -12.31
CA PRO A 153 -12.65 5.45 -11.90
C PRO A 153 -11.81 6.39 -11.04
N VAL A 154 -10.97 5.83 -10.17
CA VAL A 154 -10.07 6.61 -9.30
C VAL A 154 -9.00 7.30 -10.13
N ILE A 155 -8.34 6.58 -11.05
CA ILE A 155 -7.31 7.16 -11.94
C ILE A 155 -7.91 8.24 -12.84
N LEU A 156 -9.11 8.02 -13.39
CA LEU A 156 -9.82 9.02 -14.17
C LEU A 156 -10.05 10.31 -13.36
N GLY A 157 -10.56 10.18 -12.13
CA GLY A 157 -10.79 11.34 -11.25
C GLY A 157 -9.50 12.08 -10.90
N LEU A 158 -8.41 11.36 -10.66
CA LEU A 158 -7.12 11.95 -10.28
C LEU A 158 -6.33 12.51 -11.48
N SER A 159 -6.61 12.05 -12.71
CA SER A 159 -5.88 12.46 -13.92
C SER A 159 -6.11 13.92 -14.32
N GLY A 160 -7.27 14.48 -13.90
CA GLY A 160 -7.72 15.81 -14.34
C GLY A 160 -8.11 15.88 -15.83
N VAL A 161 -8.24 14.73 -16.51
CA VAL A 161 -8.70 14.64 -17.91
C VAL A 161 -10.21 14.38 -17.91
N PRO A 162 -11.02 15.12 -18.70
CA PRO A 162 -12.45 14.87 -18.80
C PRO A 162 -12.73 13.42 -19.24
N VAL A 163 -13.55 12.71 -18.50
CA VAL A 163 -13.80 11.27 -18.70
C VAL A 163 -14.51 10.95 -20.01
N GLU A 164 -15.27 11.90 -20.55
CA GLU A 164 -16.00 11.81 -21.82
C GLU A 164 -15.14 12.17 -23.03
N LYS A 165 -13.94 12.73 -22.81
CA LYS A 165 -13.02 13.12 -23.87
C LYS A 165 -12.62 11.91 -24.69
N ARG A 166 -12.57 12.05 -26.01
CA ARG A 166 -12.08 10.98 -26.89
C ARG A 166 -10.57 10.83 -26.74
N VAL A 167 -10.07 9.60 -26.83
CA VAL A 167 -8.63 9.35 -26.64
C VAL A 167 -7.74 10.04 -27.66
N ASN A 168 -8.24 10.26 -28.90
CA ASN A 168 -7.54 11.01 -29.95
C ASN A 168 -7.45 12.52 -29.67
N GLU A 169 -8.24 13.04 -28.74
CA GLU A 169 -8.22 14.44 -28.31
C GLU A 169 -7.35 14.66 -27.08
N ILE A 170 -6.86 13.60 -26.45
CA ILE A 170 -6.00 13.68 -25.26
C ILE A 170 -4.65 14.27 -25.69
N THR A 171 -4.29 15.40 -25.09
CA THR A 171 -3.03 16.09 -25.40
C THR A 171 -1.82 15.35 -24.83
N ARG A 172 -0.63 15.71 -25.33
CA ARG A 172 0.63 15.17 -24.81
C ARG A 172 0.81 15.47 -23.33
N GLU A 173 0.40 16.65 -22.88
CA GLU A 173 0.50 17.10 -21.50
C GLU A 173 -0.45 16.29 -20.60
N GLU A 174 -1.67 16.03 -21.04
CA GLU A 174 -2.65 15.19 -20.31
C GLU A 174 -2.14 13.76 -20.20
N ARG A 175 -1.59 13.20 -21.29
CA ARG A 175 -1.00 11.86 -21.29
C ARG A 175 0.24 11.79 -20.38
N SER A 176 1.09 12.83 -20.38
CA SER A 176 2.24 12.90 -19.51
C SER A 176 1.82 12.92 -18.03
N ARG A 177 0.75 13.66 -17.68
CA ARG A 177 0.19 13.64 -16.31
C ARG A 177 -0.35 12.26 -15.92
N LEU A 178 -1.00 11.56 -16.86
CA LEU A 178 -1.45 10.19 -16.63
C LEU A 178 -0.27 9.26 -16.37
N VAL A 179 0.81 9.36 -17.13
CA VAL A 179 2.04 8.58 -16.92
C VAL A 179 2.62 8.86 -15.55
N GLU A 180 2.75 10.13 -15.16
CA GLU A 180 3.24 10.50 -13.83
C GLU A 180 2.35 9.93 -12.72
N LEU A 181 1.04 10.00 -12.87
CA LEU A 181 0.08 9.46 -11.92
C LEU A 181 0.24 7.94 -11.77
N LEU A 182 0.41 7.21 -12.86
CA LEU A 182 0.58 5.75 -12.84
C LEU A 182 1.93 5.30 -12.29
N LYS A 183 2.97 6.10 -12.49
CA LYS A 183 4.32 5.85 -11.97
C LYS A 183 4.50 6.31 -10.53
N ASN A 184 3.63 7.20 -10.07
CA ASN A 184 3.77 7.82 -8.77
C ASN A 184 2.39 8.15 -8.20
N LEU A 185 1.56 7.10 -8.04
CA LEU A 185 0.26 7.25 -7.41
C LEU A 185 0.49 7.59 -5.93
N THR A 186 0.45 8.86 -5.66
CA THR A 186 0.52 9.42 -4.33
C THR A 186 -0.88 9.89 -4.00
N PRO A 187 -1.42 9.54 -2.87
CA PRO A 187 -2.57 10.25 -2.34
C PRO A 187 -2.21 11.74 -2.26
N VAL A 188 -3.14 12.60 -2.67
CA VAL A 188 -2.88 14.03 -2.87
C VAL A 188 -2.42 14.68 -1.57
N SER A 189 -1.29 15.33 -1.63
CA SER A 189 -0.62 16.33 -0.80
C SER A 189 -0.48 16.16 0.71
N TYR A 190 -1.19 15.29 1.42
CA TYR A 190 -1.05 15.05 2.87
C TYR A 190 -1.45 13.63 3.27
N THR A 191 -0.83 12.62 2.66
CA THR A 191 -1.09 11.24 3.07
C THR A 191 -0.40 10.96 4.38
N HIS A 192 -1.20 10.84 5.39
CA HIS A 192 -0.77 10.40 6.69
C HIS A 192 -0.95 8.89 6.79
N LEU A 193 0.12 8.15 6.57
CA LEU A 193 0.12 6.74 6.85
C LEU A 193 0.42 6.56 8.34
N ARG A 194 -0.53 6.00 9.06
CA ARG A 194 -0.30 5.51 10.42
C ARG A 194 -0.34 4.00 10.39
N ALA A 195 0.56 3.34 11.13
CA ALA A 195 0.41 1.93 11.37
C ALA A 195 -0.89 1.76 12.19
N HIS A 196 -1.82 1.01 11.64
CA HIS A 196 -3.02 0.64 12.40
C HIS A 196 -2.58 -0.35 13.46
N GLU A 197 -2.49 0.14 14.68
CA GLU A 197 -2.39 -0.72 15.82
C GLU A 197 -3.74 -1.41 15.91
N THR A 198 -3.76 -2.73 15.75
CA THR A 198 -4.89 -3.50 16.24
C THR A 198 -5.04 -3.09 17.70
N GLU A 199 -6.05 -2.29 18.00
CA GLU A 199 -6.47 -2.08 19.36
C GLU A 199 -6.71 -3.48 19.92
N LEU A 200 -5.78 -3.94 20.74
CA LEU A 200 -6.07 -4.96 21.69
C LEU A 200 -7.11 -4.31 22.60
N HIS A 201 -8.38 -4.52 22.30
CA HIS A 201 -9.44 -4.26 23.27
C HIS A 201 -9.13 -5.15 24.46
N LEU A 202 -8.55 -4.54 25.48
CA LEU A 202 -8.45 -5.10 26.81
C LEU A 202 -9.85 -5.24 27.41
#